data_e4d466a864c03ba7eb56a9b29c505921
#
_entry.id   e4d466a864c03ba7eb56a9b29c505921
#
_cell.length_a   1.000
_cell.length_b   1.000
_cell.length_c   1.000
_cell.angle_alpha   90.00
_cell.angle_beta   90.00
_cell.angle_gamma   90.00
#
_symmetry.space_group_name_H-M   'P 1'
#
loop_
_entity.id
_entity.type
_entity.pdbx_description
1 polymer ?
#
loop_
_entity_poly.entity_id
_entity_poly.type
_entity_poly.pdbx_seq_one_letter_code
_entity_poly.pdbx_strand_id
1 'polypeptide(L)'
;MSLRIALCAGETSGDQLGEGLIAELSARFPDAEFAGIGGPRMRGAGLDAWFDASELAVMGLAEVLAHLPRLLRLRKAFRQRVLDWKPDVYIGI
;
A
#
# COMPACT_ATOMS: atom_id res chain seq x y z
N MET A 1 21.22 -7.31 5.79
CA MET A 1 19.81 -7.70 6.02
C MET A 1 18.89 -6.53 5.69
N SER A 2 17.99 -6.68 4.73
CA SER A 2 17.12 -5.56 4.36
C SER A 2 15.86 -5.55 5.23
N LEU A 3 15.46 -4.33 5.61
CA LEU A 3 14.21 -4.08 6.31
C LEU A 3 13.07 -4.11 5.28
N ARG A 4 12.05 -4.91 5.54
CA ARG A 4 10.86 -4.99 4.67
C ARG A 4 9.70 -4.27 5.33
N ILE A 5 9.18 -3.28 4.62
CA ILE A 5 8.09 -2.42 5.11
C ILE A 5 6.91 -2.53 4.16
N ALA A 6 5.79 -3.03 4.66
CA ALA A 6 4.54 -3.08 3.89
C ALA A 6 3.72 -1.83 4.19
N LEU A 7 3.16 -1.22 3.15
CA LEU A 7 2.34 -0.02 3.28
C LEU A 7 1.02 -0.20 2.53
N CYS A 8 -0.01 0.47 3.02
CA CYS A 8 -1.30 0.52 2.35
C CYS A 8 -1.86 1.93 2.36
N ALA A 9 -2.09 2.49 1.19
CA ALA A 9 -2.76 3.77 1.00
C ALA A 9 -3.89 3.58 -0.01
N GLY A 10 -5.10 3.97 0.34
CA GLY A 10 -6.29 3.76 -0.47
C GLY A 10 -6.83 5.00 -1.16
N GLU A 11 -6.19 6.15 -0.99
CA GLU A 11 -6.65 7.40 -1.62
C GLU A 11 -5.48 8.34 -1.89
N THR A 12 -5.73 9.39 -2.67
CA THR A 12 -4.71 10.34 -3.11
C THR A 12 -3.96 10.99 -1.95
N SER A 13 -4.67 11.36 -0.89
CA SER A 13 -4.04 11.98 0.28
C SER A 13 -3.08 11.01 0.98
N GLY A 14 -3.45 9.75 1.08
CA GLY A 14 -2.59 8.72 1.63
C GLY A 14 -1.38 8.45 0.76
N ASP A 15 -1.55 8.47 -0.55
CA ASP A 15 -0.44 8.30 -1.50
C ASP A 15 0.58 9.43 -1.33
N GLN A 16 0.12 10.64 -1.15
CA GLN A 16 0.97 11.81 -0.93
C GLN A 16 1.75 11.71 0.39
N LEU A 17 1.08 11.32 1.46
CA LEU A 17 1.74 11.10 2.76
C LEU A 17 2.73 9.94 2.68
N GLY A 18 2.37 8.88 1.98
CA GLY A 18 3.22 7.71 1.79
C GLY A 18 4.49 8.02 1.02
N GLU A 19 4.41 8.90 0.03
CA GLU A 19 5.59 9.36 -0.71
C GLU A 19 6.64 9.95 0.24
N GLY A 20 6.22 10.87 1.08
CA GLY A 20 7.11 11.51 2.06
C GLY A 20 7.67 10.52 3.07
N LEU A 21 6.83 9.59 3.53
CA LEU A 21 7.24 8.58 4.49
C LEU A 21 8.30 7.63 3.89
N ILE A 22 8.09 7.18 2.67
CA ILE A 22 9.05 6.32 1.98
C ILE A 22 10.38 7.05 1.77
N ALA A 23 10.33 8.32 1.38
CA ALA A 23 11.54 9.13 1.18
C ALA A 23 12.35 9.24 2.48
N GLU A 24 11.68 9.53 3.61
CA GLU A 24 12.35 9.63 4.90
C GLU A 24 12.92 8.30 5.38
N LEU A 25 12.16 7.23 5.25
CA LEU A 25 12.61 5.90 5.65
C LEU A 25 13.76 5.41 4.77
N SER A 26 13.73 5.71 3.48
CA SER A 26 14.83 5.36 2.56
C SER A 26 16.12 6.08 2.92
N ALA A 27 16.02 7.33 3.39
CA ALA A 27 17.19 8.08 3.83
C ALA A 27 17.82 7.47 5.09
N ARG A 28 16.99 6.95 6.00
CA ARG A 28 17.45 6.36 7.25
C ARG A 28 17.86 4.89 7.10
N PHE A 29 17.20 4.16 6.23
CA PHE A 29 17.44 2.74 5.99
C PHE A 29 17.62 2.52 4.49
N PRO A 30 18.83 2.78 3.95
CA PRO A 30 19.05 2.75 2.49
C PRO A 30 18.73 1.41 1.82
N ASP A 31 18.78 0.30 2.57
CA ASP A 31 18.49 -1.02 2.03
C ASP A 31 17.05 -1.47 2.26
N ALA A 32 16.18 -0.59 2.77
CA ALA A 32 14.79 -0.95 3.04
C ALA A 32 14.04 -1.22 1.74
N GLU A 33 13.17 -2.23 1.80
CA GLU A 33 12.26 -2.60 0.71
C GLU A 33 10.84 -2.19 1.08
N PHE A 34 10.13 -1.59 0.14
CA PHE A 34 8.77 -1.11 0.34
C PHE A 34 7.83 -1.79 -0.65
N ALA A 35 6.74 -2.34 -0.15
CA ALA A 35 5.75 -2.98 -1.01
C ALA A 35 4.35 -2.86 -0.41
N GLY A 36 3.34 -3.02 -1.24
CA GLY A 36 1.95 -3.00 -0.78
C GLY A 36 0.99 -2.33 -1.75
N ILE A 37 0.13 -1.48 -1.22
CA ILE A 37 -0.86 -0.75 -2.01
C ILE A 37 -0.53 0.73 -1.97
N GLY A 38 -0.40 1.36 -3.14
CA GLY A 38 -0.14 2.78 -3.25
C GLY A 38 -0.44 3.30 -4.63
N GLY A 39 -0.38 4.62 -4.78
CA GLY A 39 -0.59 5.29 -6.03
C GLY A 39 0.72 5.68 -6.72
N PRO A 40 0.63 6.56 -7.73
CA PRO A 40 1.80 6.92 -8.53
C PRO A 40 2.91 7.61 -7.72
N ARG A 41 2.56 8.36 -6.68
CA ARG A 41 3.57 9.05 -5.87
C ARG A 41 4.40 8.08 -5.03
N MET A 42 3.74 7.13 -4.37
CA MET A 42 4.43 6.11 -3.59
C MET A 42 5.29 5.22 -4.49
N ARG A 43 4.77 4.86 -5.68
CA ARG A 43 5.55 4.09 -6.65
C ARG A 43 6.78 4.86 -7.10
N GLY A 44 6.63 6.16 -7.35
CA GLY A 44 7.75 7.02 -7.72
C GLY A 44 8.81 7.14 -6.63
N ALA A 45 8.42 6.98 -5.37
CA ALA A 45 9.32 7.02 -4.23
C ALA A 45 10.00 5.68 -3.92
N GLY A 46 9.57 4.60 -4.58
CA GLY A 46 10.22 3.29 -4.44
C GLY A 46 9.31 2.16 -3.96
N LEU A 47 7.99 2.36 -3.92
CA LEU A 47 7.05 1.30 -3.57
C LEU A 47 6.90 0.29 -4.70
N ASP A 48 7.07 -0.99 -4.38
CA ASP A 48 6.62 -2.07 -5.25
C ASP A 48 5.12 -2.28 -5.02
N ALA A 49 4.30 -1.68 -5.87
CA ALA A 49 2.85 -1.72 -5.71
C ALA A 49 2.30 -3.04 -6.23
N TRP A 50 1.88 -3.91 -5.32
CA TRP A 50 1.18 -5.14 -5.67
C TRP A 50 -0.22 -4.85 -6.19
N PHE A 51 -0.85 -3.79 -5.68
CA PHE A 51 -2.14 -3.30 -6.14
C PHE A 51 -2.10 -1.78 -6.17
N ASP A 52 -2.82 -1.18 -7.12
CA ASP A 52 -2.91 0.28 -7.21
C ASP A 52 -3.94 0.80 -6.20
N ALA A 53 -3.66 1.96 -5.61
CA ALA A 53 -4.58 2.61 -4.67
C ALA A 53 -5.96 2.86 -5.27
N SER A 54 -6.06 3.05 -6.58
CA SER A 54 -7.33 3.26 -7.27
C SER A 54 -8.31 2.09 -7.10
N GLU A 55 -7.81 0.90 -6.83
CA GLU A 55 -8.66 -0.27 -6.62
C GLU A 55 -9.43 -0.20 -5.29
N LEU A 56 -8.97 0.62 -4.35
CA LEU A 56 -9.65 0.86 -3.07
C LEU A 56 -10.48 2.13 -3.08
N ALA A 57 -10.35 2.97 -4.11
CA ALA A 57 -11.02 4.27 -4.19
C ALA A 57 -12.50 4.09 -4.54
N VAL A 58 -13.34 4.03 -3.53
CA VAL A 58 -14.79 3.96 -3.66
C VAL A 58 -15.43 5.06 -2.83
N MET A 59 -16.51 5.66 -3.32
CA MET A 59 -17.19 6.76 -2.66
C MET A 59 -18.68 6.46 -2.54
N GLY A 60 -19.19 6.62 -1.31
CA GLY A 60 -20.59 6.42 -1.03
C GLY A 60 -20.95 4.95 -0.77
N LEU A 61 -22.04 4.75 0.00
CA LEU A 61 -22.47 3.43 0.43
C LEU A 61 -22.90 2.54 -0.73
N ALA A 62 -23.63 3.10 -1.70
CA ALA A 62 -24.11 2.32 -2.85
C ALA A 62 -22.92 1.78 -3.68
N GLU A 63 -21.89 2.59 -3.87
CA GLU A 63 -20.70 2.18 -4.61
C GLU A 63 -19.93 1.11 -3.85
N VAL A 64 -19.79 1.27 -2.54
CA VAL A 64 -19.12 0.27 -1.69
C VAL A 64 -19.87 -1.07 -1.77
N LEU A 65 -21.20 -1.06 -1.66
CA LEU A 65 -21.99 -2.28 -1.74
C LEU A 65 -21.89 -2.94 -3.12
N ALA A 66 -21.90 -2.14 -4.19
CA ALA A 66 -21.77 -2.65 -5.56
C ALA A 66 -20.43 -3.34 -5.81
N HIS A 67 -19.36 -2.87 -5.17
CA HIS A 67 -18.02 -3.41 -5.35
C HIS A 67 -17.54 -4.30 -4.20
N LEU A 68 -18.42 -4.63 -3.25
CA LEU A 68 -18.03 -5.37 -2.06
C LEU A 68 -17.36 -6.72 -2.36
N PRO A 69 -17.86 -7.56 -3.27
CA PRO A 69 -17.18 -8.81 -3.58
C PRO A 69 -15.75 -8.62 -4.09
N ARG A 70 -15.53 -7.60 -4.93
CA ARG A 70 -14.20 -7.27 -5.45
C ARG A 70 -13.29 -6.79 -4.33
N LEU A 71 -13.80 -5.92 -3.46
CA LEU A 71 -13.04 -5.38 -2.33
C LEU A 71 -12.64 -6.49 -1.34
N LEU A 72 -13.52 -7.42 -1.08
CA LEU A 72 -13.23 -8.55 -0.19
C LEU A 72 -12.18 -9.49 -0.80
N ARG A 73 -12.22 -9.72 -2.10
CA ARG A 73 -11.19 -10.50 -2.80
C ARG A 73 -9.85 -9.79 -2.77
N LEU A 74 -9.86 -8.47 -3.00
CA LEU A 74 -8.64 -7.66 -2.93
C LEU A 74 -8.02 -7.72 -1.52
N ARG A 75 -8.84 -7.56 -0.49
CA ARG A 75 -8.39 -7.64 0.90
C ARG A 75 -7.72 -8.99 1.18
N LYS A 76 -8.35 -10.07 0.76
CA LYS A 76 -7.81 -11.42 0.95
C LYS A 76 -6.49 -11.61 0.22
N ALA A 77 -6.42 -11.17 -1.03
CA ALA A 77 -5.20 -11.27 -1.84
C ALA A 77 -4.07 -10.45 -1.24
N PHE A 78 -4.36 -9.23 -0.80
CA PHE A 78 -3.36 -8.36 -0.17
C PHE A 78 -2.87 -8.96 1.14
N ARG A 79 -3.79 -9.43 1.99
CA ARG A 79 -3.42 -10.08 3.25
C ARG A 79 -2.49 -11.27 3.01
N GLN A 80 -2.80 -12.10 2.01
CA GLN A 80 -1.97 -13.25 1.68
C GLN A 80 -0.58 -12.84 1.18
N ARG A 81 -0.51 -11.80 0.34
CA ARG A 81 0.77 -11.26 -0.14
C ARG A 81 1.62 -10.77 1.03
N VAL A 82 1.01 -10.04 1.96
CA VAL A 82 1.71 -9.53 3.15
C VAL A 82 2.27 -10.69 3.98
N LEU A 83 1.45 -11.70 4.24
CA LEU A 83 1.87 -12.86 5.03
C LEU A 83 3.03 -13.62 4.36
N ASP A 84 2.97 -13.77 3.05
CA ASP A 84 4.00 -14.49 2.29
C ASP A 84 5.31 -13.70 2.20
N TRP A 85 5.21 -12.37 2.11
CA TRP A 85 6.39 -11.51 2.01
C TRP A 85 7.12 -11.34 3.34
N LYS A 86 6.41 -11.54 4.44
CA LYS A 86 6.94 -11.46 5.81
C LYS A 86 7.63 -10.12 6.10
N PRO A 87 6.88 -9.00 6.04
CA PRO A 87 7.45 -7.70 6.35
C PRO A 87 7.84 -7.60 7.82
N ASP A 88 8.82 -6.75 8.10
CA ASP A 88 9.21 -6.42 9.47
C ASP A 88 8.22 -5.44 10.10
N VAL A 89 7.64 -4.56 9.28
CA VAL A 89 6.68 -3.53 9.73
C VAL A 89 5.56 -3.40 8.71
N TYR A 90 4.34 -3.17 9.18
CA TYR A 90 3.19 -2.83 8.35
C TYR A 90 2.68 -1.44 8.74
N ILE A 91 2.48 -0.57 7.76
CA ILE A 91 1.99 0.80 7.97
C ILE A 91 0.72 1.02 7.16
N GLY A 92 -0.41 1.24 7.84
CA GLY A 92 -1.66 1.66 7.23
C GLY A 92 -1.75 3.18 7.22
N ILE A 93 -2.08 3.74 6.09
CA ILE A 93 -2.16 5.20 5.91
C ILE A 93 -3.60 5.62 5.69
#